data_f4f1c58fa6a6f1e67753a98eb08b3f27
#
_entry.id   f4f1c58fa6a6f1e67753a98eb08b3f27
#
_cell.length_a   1.000
_cell.length_b   1.000
_cell.length_c   1.000
_cell.angle_alpha   90.00
_cell.angle_beta   90.00
_cell.angle_gamma   90.00
#
_symmetry.space_group_name_H-M   'P 1'
#
loop_
_entity.id
_entity.type
_entity.pdbx_description
1 polymer ?
#
loop_
_entity_poly.entity_id
_entity_poly.type
_entity_poly.pdbx_seq_one_letter_code
_entity_poly.pdbx_strand_id
1 'polypeptide(L)'
;MAIAKVAQYERKLVRQQMQTMLDNLGGVSDIIRRGARVAIKVNLTGGTGPQPLPKVSAIESYVTHPEVVRALGELLRDAGASQLYIVEAVYEARSYPEWGYTDVAQSIGAGLVDLNDPAPYRGFTSAPVGKNWLLYDSFTFHPILQEIDAFVSVAKMKCHWNCGVTHSMKNLIGLVPMVKYRLESSDTNRSAFHGRGDEFRVRLPKVILDLNRARPIHLAVIDGIKTAEGGEGPWHNLAPVDPGVLIAGKNALAADTVTTAVMGFDPTAEYPNPPFLHGNNHLNLARELGLGTNRVEGIEVVGAAIKDVLHPFAPSRE
;
A
#
# COMPACT_ATOMS: atom_id res chain seq x y z
N MET A 1 12.74 -5.99 9.41
CA MET A 1 12.03 -4.75 9.04
C MET A 1 12.96 -3.57 9.30
N ALA A 2 12.92 -2.52 8.47
CA ALA A 2 13.72 -1.30 8.69
C ALA A 2 12.80 -0.11 8.94
N ILE A 3 13.15 0.74 9.91
CA ILE A 3 12.46 1.99 10.26
C ILE A 3 13.46 3.13 10.17
N ALA A 4 13.10 4.21 9.46
CA ALA A 4 13.87 5.45 9.42
C ALA A 4 13.01 6.63 9.89
N LYS A 5 13.65 7.57 10.64
CA LYS A 5 13.06 8.86 11.00
C LYS A 5 13.24 9.83 9.83
N VAL A 6 12.14 10.41 9.36
CA VAL A 6 12.15 11.36 8.24
C VAL A 6 11.11 12.45 8.51
N ALA A 7 11.57 13.63 8.86
CA ALA A 7 10.68 14.71 9.32
C ALA A 7 9.88 15.39 8.18
N GLN A 8 10.36 15.33 6.94
CA GLN A 8 9.74 16.03 5.81
C GLN A 8 10.14 15.41 4.47
N TYR A 9 9.37 15.74 3.41
CA TYR A 9 9.59 15.23 2.05
C TYR A 9 10.71 15.98 1.28
N GLU A 10 11.84 16.28 1.96
CA GLU A 10 13.00 16.82 1.27
C GLU A 10 13.69 15.69 0.48
N ARG A 11 13.87 15.89 -0.83
CA ARG A 11 14.29 14.85 -1.79
C ARG A 11 15.56 14.11 -1.36
N LYS A 12 16.61 14.86 -0.97
CA LYS A 12 17.89 14.24 -0.57
C LYS A 12 17.74 13.45 0.72
N LEU A 13 17.00 13.99 1.69
CA LEU A 13 16.74 13.34 2.97
C LEU A 13 15.97 12.03 2.77
N VAL A 14 14.85 12.07 2.02
CA VAL A 14 14.03 10.88 1.76
C VAL A 14 14.86 9.80 1.05
N ARG A 15 15.64 10.17 0.03
CA ARG A 15 16.49 9.23 -0.71
C ARG A 15 17.58 8.63 0.19
N GLN A 16 18.25 9.43 1.00
CA GLN A 16 19.30 8.96 1.92
C GLN A 16 18.75 7.99 2.96
N GLN A 17 17.61 8.33 3.58
CA GLN A 17 16.98 7.47 4.58
C GLN A 17 16.42 6.18 3.96
N MET A 18 15.86 6.25 2.77
CA MET A 18 15.42 5.07 2.01
C MET A 18 16.60 4.15 1.68
N GLN A 19 17.74 4.70 1.21
CA GLN A 19 18.96 3.93 0.98
C GLN A 19 19.41 3.22 2.26
N THR A 20 19.51 3.95 3.38
CA THR A 20 19.90 3.37 4.67
C THR A 20 18.97 2.24 5.10
N MET A 21 17.65 2.39 4.91
CA MET A 21 16.70 1.31 5.20
C MET A 21 16.92 0.08 4.34
N LEU A 22 17.12 0.27 3.02
CA LEU A 22 17.37 -0.85 2.11
C LEU A 22 18.70 -1.55 2.43
N ASP A 23 19.74 -0.81 2.77
CA ASP A 23 21.04 -1.36 3.20
C ASP A 23 20.90 -2.19 4.49
N ASN A 24 20.14 -1.69 5.46
CA ASN A 24 19.82 -2.38 6.70
C ASN A 24 19.00 -3.68 6.49
N LEU A 25 18.26 -3.79 5.37
CA LEU A 25 17.58 -5.00 4.95
C LEU A 25 18.47 -5.98 4.16
N GLY A 26 19.78 -5.70 4.07
CA GLY A 26 20.74 -6.47 3.29
C GLY A 26 20.70 -6.17 1.79
N GLY A 27 20.25 -4.97 1.41
CA GLY A 27 20.07 -4.53 0.03
C GLY A 27 18.82 -5.12 -0.62
N VAL A 28 18.71 -4.94 -1.93
CA VAL A 28 17.57 -5.43 -2.74
C VAL A 28 18.00 -6.35 -3.90
N SER A 29 19.24 -6.82 -3.91
CA SER A 29 19.79 -7.67 -5.00
C SER A 29 19.14 -9.04 -5.09
N ASP A 30 18.54 -9.53 -4.03
CA ASP A 30 17.72 -10.73 -3.98
C ASP A 30 16.34 -10.55 -4.64
N ILE A 31 15.87 -9.31 -4.76
CA ILE A 31 14.58 -8.94 -5.37
C ILE A 31 14.81 -8.36 -6.78
N ILE A 32 15.78 -7.46 -6.91
CA ILE A 32 16.06 -6.70 -8.13
C ILE A 32 17.32 -7.25 -8.80
N ARG A 33 17.14 -8.04 -9.85
CA ARG A 33 18.23 -8.49 -10.71
C ARG A 33 18.53 -7.43 -11.75
N ARG A 34 19.76 -7.42 -12.26
CA ARG A 34 20.12 -6.55 -13.38
C ARG A 34 19.22 -6.82 -14.59
N GLY A 35 18.61 -5.79 -15.12
CA GLY A 35 17.64 -5.89 -16.20
C GLY A 35 16.19 -6.11 -15.78
N ALA A 36 15.92 -6.20 -14.47
CA ALA A 36 14.57 -6.46 -13.96
C ALA A 36 13.56 -5.38 -14.38
N ARG A 37 12.33 -5.84 -14.64
CA ARG A 37 11.14 -5.00 -14.80
C ARG A 37 10.41 -4.94 -13.47
N VAL A 38 10.16 -3.75 -12.94
CA VAL A 38 9.60 -3.56 -11.60
C VAL A 38 8.34 -2.71 -11.66
N ALA A 39 7.27 -3.19 -11.02
CA ALA A 39 6.09 -2.35 -10.78
C ALA A 39 6.10 -1.81 -9.34
N ILE A 40 5.84 -0.52 -9.22
CA ILE A 40 5.69 0.23 -7.98
C ILE A 40 4.21 0.58 -7.83
N LYS A 41 3.50 -0.16 -6.98
CA LYS A 41 2.09 0.12 -6.66
C LYS A 41 2.01 1.22 -5.63
N VAL A 42 1.41 2.31 -6.00
CA VAL A 42 1.17 3.46 -5.13
C VAL A 42 -0.22 3.40 -4.49
N ASN A 43 -0.53 4.27 -3.52
CA ASN A 43 -1.84 4.37 -2.91
C ASN A 43 -2.47 5.73 -3.24
N LEU A 44 -3.31 5.78 -4.29
CA LEU A 44 -3.96 6.99 -4.80
C LEU A 44 -5.48 6.88 -4.68
N THR A 45 -5.94 6.72 -3.45
CA THR A 45 -7.38 6.56 -3.18
C THR A 45 -8.14 7.88 -3.33
N GLY A 46 -9.42 7.82 -3.70
CA GLY A 46 -10.36 8.93 -3.67
C GLY A 46 -10.32 9.91 -4.85
N GLY A 47 -9.29 9.84 -5.73
CA GLY A 47 -9.15 10.79 -6.83
C GLY A 47 -8.85 12.23 -6.37
N THR A 48 -8.75 13.15 -7.31
CA THR A 48 -8.46 14.57 -7.10
C THR A 48 -9.73 15.46 -6.99
N GLY A 49 -10.89 14.83 -6.96
CA GLY A 49 -12.18 15.51 -6.82
C GLY A 49 -12.24 16.41 -5.57
N PRO A 50 -13.36 17.10 -5.30
CA PRO A 50 -13.41 18.34 -4.54
C PRO A 50 -13.12 18.23 -3.05
N GLN A 51 -12.28 17.42 -2.56
CA GLN A 51 -12.11 17.41 -1.12
C GLN A 51 -10.78 17.11 -0.53
N PRO A 52 -9.82 17.98 -0.63
CA PRO A 52 -8.73 17.96 0.34
C PRO A 52 -9.25 18.35 1.73
N LEU A 53 -8.65 17.79 2.76
CA LEU A 53 -8.76 18.31 4.10
C LEU A 53 -8.47 19.82 4.09
N PRO A 54 -9.24 20.62 4.80
CA PRO A 54 -8.92 22.04 4.91
C PRO A 54 -7.47 22.19 5.37
N LYS A 55 -6.62 22.83 4.55
CA LYS A 55 -5.22 23.18 4.83
C LYS A 55 -4.16 22.10 4.66
N VAL A 56 -4.49 20.84 4.26
CA VAL A 56 -3.48 19.79 4.01
C VAL A 56 -3.74 19.13 2.67
N SER A 57 -2.70 18.96 1.87
CA SER A 57 -2.78 18.30 0.57
C SER A 57 -3.04 16.79 0.71
N ALA A 58 -3.66 16.20 -0.30
CA ALA A 58 -3.89 14.75 -0.35
C ALA A 58 -2.58 13.95 -0.19
N ILE A 59 -1.49 14.41 -0.80
CA ILE A 59 -0.17 13.75 -0.74
C ILE A 59 0.49 13.84 0.65
N GLU A 60 0.11 14.80 1.48
CA GLU A 60 0.56 14.91 2.88
C GLU A 60 -0.44 14.31 3.87
N SER A 61 -1.53 13.68 3.40
CA SER A 61 -2.56 13.13 4.27
C SER A 61 -2.91 11.67 3.96
N TYR A 62 -3.59 11.37 2.86
CA TYR A 62 -4.18 10.04 2.64
C TYR A 62 -3.70 9.30 1.38
N VAL A 63 -2.86 9.92 0.54
CA VAL A 63 -2.23 9.25 -0.61
C VAL A 63 -0.71 9.22 -0.46
N THR A 64 -0.06 8.25 -1.11
CA THR A 64 1.40 8.13 -1.13
C THR A 64 2.04 9.39 -1.68
N HIS A 65 3.05 9.93 -0.99
CA HIS A 65 3.75 11.11 -1.45
C HIS A 65 4.70 10.79 -2.63
N PRO A 66 4.71 11.58 -3.72
CA PRO A 66 5.50 11.31 -4.92
C PRO A 66 7.01 11.25 -4.66
N GLU A 67 7.55 12.01 -3.71
CA GLU A 67 8.98 11.97 -3.39
C GLU A 67 9.44 10.64 -2.76
N VAL A 68 8.55 9.91 -2.07
CA VAL A 68 8.87 8.55 -1.59
C VAL A 68 9.03 7.60 -2.78
N VAL A 69 8.17 7.74 -3.78
CA VAL A 69 8.22 6.93 -5.01
C VAL A 69 9.43 7.30 -5.87
N ARG A 70 9.78 8.59 -5.95
CA ARG A 70 10.99 9.07 -6.63
C ARG A 70 12.24 8.46 -6.01
N ALA A 71 12.40 8.61 -4.70
CA ALA A 71 13.56 8.08 -3.98
C ALA A 71 13.71 6.57 -4.18
N LEU A 72 12.61 5.83 -4.03
CA LEU A 72 12.62 4.38 -4.27
C LEU A 72 12.96 4.05 -5.72
N GLY A 73 12.34 4.72 -6.70
CA GLY A 73 12.59 4.48 -8.13
C GLY A 73 14.05 4.74 -8.53
N GLU A 74 14.68 5.81 -8.02
CA GLU A 74 16.11 6.08 -8.21
C GLU A 74 16.96 4.91 -7.68
N LEU A 75 16.68 4.43 -6.46
CA LEU A 75 17.42 3.32 -5.84
C LEU A 75 17.21 1.97 -6.56
N LEU A 76 16.01 1.73 -7.09
CA LEU A 76 15.75 0.55 -7.91
C LEU A 76 16.51 0.60 -9.24
N ARG A 77 16.67 1.80 -9.84
CA ARG A 77 17.54 2.01 -11.01
C ARG A 77 18.99 1.74 -10.67
N ASP A 78 19.49 2.27 -9.55
CA ASP A 78 20.85 2.03 -9.08
C ASP A 78 21.12 0.53 -8.83
N ALA A 79 20.09 -0.20 -8.35
CA ALA A 79 20.14 -1.65 -8.18
C ALA A 79 20.09 -2.44 -9.51
N GLY A 80 19.87 -1.78 -10.64
CA GLY A 80 19.93 -2.40 -11.99
C GLY A 80 18.57 -2.70 -12.63
N ALA A 81 17.46 -2.17 -12.11
CA ALA A 81 16.16 -2.27 -12.80
C ALA A 81 16.20 -1.58 -14.15
N SER A 82 15.85 -2.32 -15.23
CA SER A 82 15.83 -1.80 -16.60
C SER A 82 14.55 -1.05 -16.95
N GLN A 83 13.42 -1.45 -16.35
CA GLN A 83 12.12 -0.84 -16.55
C GLN A 83 11.41 -0.65 -15.21
N LEU A 84 10.83 0.52 -15.02
CA LEU A 84 10.00 0.85 -13.87
C LEU A 84 8.60 1.23 -14.36
N TYR A 85 7.59 0.77 -13.63
CA TYR A 85 6.19 1.14 -13.85
C TYR A 85 5.60 1.61 -12.54
N ILE A 86 5.01 2.81 -12.51
CA ILE A 86 4.17 3.28 -11.40
C ILE A 86 2.76 2.87 -11.76
N VAL A 87 2.15 2.04 -10.94
CA VAL A 87 0.86 1.40 -11.23
C VAL A 87 -0.20 1.71 -10.16
N GLU A 88 -1.41 2.00 -10.60
CA GLU A 88 -2.62 2.13 -9.77
C GLU A 88 -3.85 1.97 -10.67
N ALA A 89 -4.91 1.36 -10.19
CA ALA A 89 -6.23 1.52 -10.81
C ALA A 89 -6.86 2.80 -10.23
N VAL A 90 -6.50 3.93 -10.81
CA VAL A 90 -6.85 5.26 -10.30
C VAL A 90 -8.36 5.53 -10.36
N TYR A 91 -8.85 6.32 -9.41
CA TYR A 91 -10.25 6.81 -9.46
C TYR A 91 -10.44 7.88 -10.52
N GLU A 92 -9.40 8.67 -10.79
CA GLU A 92 -9.38 9.72 -11.80
C GLU A 92 -8.00 9.79 -12.46
N ALA A 93 -7.95 9.82 -13.79
CA ALA A 93 -6.70 9.85 -14.55
C ALA A 93 -5.83 11.08 -14.22
N ARG A 94 -6.46 12.21 -13.91
CA ARG A 94 -5.76 13.44 -13.49
C ARG A 94 -5.05 13.35 -12.15
N SER A 95 -5.27 12.29 -11.35
CA SER A 95 -4.52 12.06 -10.10
C SER A 95 -3.02 11.97 -10.33
N TYR A 96 -2.58 11.41 -11.44
CA TYR A 96 -1.16 11.33 -11.77
C TYR A 96 -0.51 12.71 -11.96
N PRO A 97 -0.97 13.60 -12.85
CA PRO A 97 -0.36 14.92 -13.01
C PRO A 97 -0.58 15.82 -11.79
N GLU A 98 -1.79 15.87 -11.22
CA GLU A 98 -2.10 16.81 -10.12
C GLU A 98 -1.34 16.48 -8.82
N TRP A 99 -0.99 15.22 -8.60
CA TRP A 99 -0.21 14.78 -7.43
C TRP A 99 1.29 14.61 -7.72
N GLY A 100 1.79 15.13 -8.86
CA GLY A 100 3.21 15.18 -9.22
C GLY A 100 3.80 13.84 -9.70
N TYR A 101 2.98 12.85 -9.99
CA TYR A 101 3.45 11.53 -10.44
C TYR A 101 3.98 11.55 -11.87
N THR A 102 3.50 12.47 -12.74
CA THR A 102 4.04 12.64 -14.08
C THR A 102 5.50 13.08 -14.03
N ASP A 103 5.84 14.04 -13.17
CA ASP A 103 7.22 14.51 -12.99
C ASP A 103 8.11 13.43 -12.37
N VAL A 104 7.58 12.66 -11.41
CA VAL A 104 8.30 11.53 -10.83
C VAL A 104 8.60 10.49 -11.89
N ALA A 105 7.59 10.06 -12.66
CA ALA A 105 7.75 9.05 -13.70
C ALA A 105 8.81 9.48 -14.72
N GLN A 106 8.75 10.74 -15.19
CA GLN A 106 9.74 11.29 -16.10
C GLN A 106 11.15 11.28 -15.49
N SER A 107 11.30 11.68 -14.22
CA SER A 107 12.62 11.80 -13.57
C SER A 107 13.32 10.47 -13.34
N ILE A 108 12.57 9.38 -13.12
CA ILE A 108 13.12 8.03 -12.92
C ILE A 108 13.00 7.13 -14.17
N GLY A 109 12.50 7.68 -15.28
CA GLY A 109 12.28 6.93 -16.52
C GLY A 109 11.24 5.82 -16.37
N ALA A 110 10.17 6.03 -15.58
CA ALA A 110 9.11 5.06 -15.36
C ALA A 110 7.91 5.29 -16.28
N GLY A 111 7.21 4.23 -16.64
CA GLY A 111 5.88 4.31 -17.22
C GLY A 111 4.81 4.54 -16.15
N LEU A 112 3.81 5.38 -16.44
CA LEU A 112 2.58 5.46 -15.64
C LEU A 112 1.53 4.53 -16.23
N VAL A 113 0.94 3.67 -15.42
CA VAL A 113 -0.05 2.69 -15.88
C VAL A 113 -1.32 2.81 -15.04
N ASP A 114 -2.43 3.17 -15.70
CA ASP A 114 -3.75 3.03 -15.10
C ASP A 114 -4.23 1.58 -15.28
N LEU A 115 -4.32 0.86 -14.21
CA LEU A 115 -4.75 -0.55 -14.22
C LEU A 115 -6.24 -0.75 -14.54
N ASN A 116 -7.01 0.33 -14.73
CA ASN A 116 -8.40 0.26 -15.21
C ASN A 116 -8.48 0.08 -16.73
N ASP A 117 -7.43 0.44 -17.48
CA ASP A 117 -7.36 0.32 -18.94
C ASP A 117 -6.31 -0.74 -19.31
N PRO A 118 -6.64 -1.79 -20.06
CA PRO A 118 -5.67 -2.81 -20.43
C PRO A 118 -4.64 -2.36 -21.47
N ALA A 119 -4.77 -1.16 -22.05
CA ALA A 119 -3.83 -0.67 -23.06
C ALA A 119 -2.36 -0.69 -22.56
N PRO A 120 -1.38 -1.04 -23.40
CA PRO A 120 -1.48 -1.31 -24.86
C PRO A 120 -1.88 -2.75 -25.21
N TYR A 121 -2.27 -3.57 -24.26
CA TYR A 121 -2.68 -4.95 -24.48
C TYR A 121 -4.11 -5.02 -25.04
N ARG A 122 -4.47 -6.13 -25.68
CA ARG A 122 -5.82 -6.33 -26.23
C ARG A 122 -6.92 -6.46 -25.18
N GLY A 123 -6.55 -6.79 -23.93
CA GLY A 123 -7.49 -7.01 -22.84
C GLY A 123 -6.77 -7.35 -21.54
N PHE A 124 -7.55 -7.50 -20.49
CA PHE A 124 -7.08 -7.96 -19.19
C PHE A 124 -6.73 -9.44 -19.19
N THR A 125 -5.95 -9.87 -18.21
CA THR A 125 -5.59 -11.26 -17.99
C THR A 125 -6.15 -11.79 -16.69
N SER A 126 -6.31 -13.11 -16.57
CA SER A 126 -6.68 -13.77 -15.32
C SER A 126 -5.42 -14.10 -14.52
N ALA A 127 -5.42 -13.75 -13.23
CA ALA A 127 -4.36 -14.07 -12.28
C ALA A 127 -4.90 -15.04 -11.22
N PRO A 128 -4.48 -16.30 -11.23
CA PRO A 128 -4.96 -17.29 -10.25
C PRO A 128 -4.41 -16.99 -8.86
N VAL A 129 -5.23 -17.20 -7.83
CA VAL A 129 -4.84 -17.11 -6.42
C VAL A 129 -4.06 -18.34 -5.96
N GLY A 130 -4.29 -19.48 -6.63
CA GLY A 130 -3.72 -20.76 -6.27
C GLY A 130 -4.64 -21.57 -5.36
N LYS A 131 -4.09 -22.64 -4.74
CA LYS A 131 -4.87 -23.52 -3.85
C LYS A 131 -5.32 -22.79 -2.59
N ASN A 132 -6.48 -23.21 -2.04
CA ASN A 132 -7.03 -22.69 -0.79
C ASN A 132 -7.33 -21.17 -0.82
N TRP A 133 -7.86 -20.65 -1.94
CA TRP A 133 -8.41 -19.32 -2.00
C TRP A 133 -9.58 -19.17 -0.99
N LEU A 134 -9.81 -17.95 -0.51
CA LEU A 134 -10.79 -17.67 0.54
C LEU A 134 -12.13 -17.20 -0.03
N LEU A 135 -12.08 -16.41 -1.11
CA LEU A 135 -13.26 -15.79 -1.72
C LEU A 135 -13.18 -15.74 -3.25
N TYR A 136 -12.00 -15.49 -3.82
CA TYR A 136 -11.77 -15.41 -5.26
C TYR A 136 -10.69 -16.41 -5.66
N ASP A 137 -10.97 -17.28 -6.62
CA ASP A 137 -10.00 -18.22 -7.19
C ASP A 137 -9.03 -17.55 -8.15
N SER A 138 -9.43 -16.42 -8.70
CA SER A 138 -8.65 -15.61 -9.64
C SER A 138 -9.11 -14.15 -9.65
N PHE A 139 -8.21 -13.27 -10.11
CA PHE A 139 -8.51 -11.86 -10.32
C PHE A 139 -8.24 -11.44 -11.77
N THR A 140 -9.00 -10.43 -12.22
CA THR A 140 -8.75 -9.75 -13.48
C THR A 140 -7.64 -8.73 -13.27
N PHE A 141 -6.48 -8.92 -13.92
CA PHE A 141 -5.33 -8.01 -13.84
C PHE A 141 -5.01 -7.37 -15.19
N HIS A 142 -4.38 -6.20 -15.12
CA HIS A 142 -3.66 -5.63 -16.24
C HIS A 142 -2.47 -6.54 -16.58
N PRO A 143 -2.21 -6.90 -17.86
CA PRO A 143 -1.17 -7.86 -18.23
C PRO A 143 0.23 -7.50 -17.76
N ILE A 144 0.55 -6.20 -17.63
CA ILE A 144 1.85 -5.75 -17.10
C ILE A 144 2.20 -6.40 -15.76
N LEU A 145 1.21 -6.68 -14.91
CA LEU A 145 1.43 -7.29 -13.60
C LEU A 145 1.92 -8.75 -13.68
N GLN A 146 1.77 -9.41 -14.83
CA GLN A 146 2.33 -10.73 -15.07
C GLN A 146 3.72 -10.69 -15.74
N GLU A 147 4.07 -9.56 -16.35
CA GLU A 147 5.32 -9.40 -17.08
C GLU A 147 6.47 -8.85 -16.24
N ILE A 148 6.19 -8.31 -15.05
CA ILE A 148 7.20 -7.77 -14.15
C ILE A 148 7.91 -8.87 -13.37
N ASP A 149 9.20 -8.65 -13.10
CA ASP A 149 10.04 -9.54 -12.31
C ASP A 149 9.91 -9.28 -10.81
N ALA A 150 9.69 -8.02 -10.42
CA ALA A 150 9.49 -7.64 -9.01
C ALA A 150 8.31 -6.69 -8.84
N PHE A 151 7.62 -6.83 -7.71
CA PHE A 151 6.47 -6.02 -7.35
C PHE A 151 6.69 -5.36 -5.99
N VAL A 152 6.59 -4.04 -5.95
CA VAL A 152 6.79 -3.22 -4.75
C VAL A 152 5.49 -2.50 -4.40
N SER A 153 5.06 -2.61 -3.15
CA SER A 153 3.90 -1.86 -2.63
C SER A 153 4.37 -0.66 -1.83
N VAL A 154 4.04 0.55 -2.29
CA VAL A 154 4.32 1.80 -1.60
C VAL A 154 3.01 2.38 -1.08
N ALA A 155 2.71 2.10 0.17
CA ALA A 155 1.45 2.44 0.81
C ALA A 155 1.57 3.67 1.69
N LYS A 156 0.45 4.35 1.93
CA LYS A 156 0.32 5.39 2.95
C LYS A 156 0.01 4.75 4.30
N MET A 157 0.69 5.18 5.37
CA MET A 157 0.36 4.82 6.76
C MET A 157 -0.96 5.51 7.13
N LYS A 158 -2.03 4.76 7.31
CA LYS A 158 -3.34 5.30 7.71
C LYS A 158 -4.29 4.23 8.20
N CYS A 159 -5.27 4.64 9.00
CA CYS A 159 -6.41 3.81 9.36
C CYS A 159 -7.29 3.51 8.14
N HIS A 160 -8.18 2.56 8.28
CA HIS A 160 -9.20 2.22 7.30
C HIS A 160 -10.46 1.77 8.03
N TRP A 161 -11.60 2.35 7.66
CA TRP A 161 -12.86 2.08 8.34
C TRP A 161 -13.19 0.58 8.39
N ASN A 162 -13.20 -0.10 7.25
CA ASN A 162 -13.64 -1.50 7.18
C ASN A 162 -12.59 -2.53 7.65
N CYS A 163 -11.30 -2.32 7.42
CA CYS A 163 -10.25 -3.31 7.70
C CYS A 163 -9.17 -2.84 8.67
N GLY A 164 -9.44 -1.80 9.44
CA GLY A 164 -8.55 -1.27 10.47
C GLY A 164 -7.42 -0.42 9.95
N VAL A 165 -6.57 -0.98 9.08
CA VAL A 165 -5.39 -0.30 8.52
C VAL A 165 -5.29 -0.49 7.01
N THR A 166 -4.69 0.47 6.32
CA THR A 166 -4.45 0.40 4.86
C THR A 166 -3.18 -0.37 4.56
N HIS A 167 -2.04 0.12 4.85
CA HIS A 167 -0.68 -0.41 4.68
C HIS A 167 -0.44 -1.18 3.36
N SER A 168 0.62 -2.03 3.31
CA SER A 168 1.09 -2.64 2.08
C SER A 168 0.16 -3.72 1.51
N MET A 169 -0.42 -4.56 2.38
CA MET A 169 -1.26 -5.68 1.92
C MET A 169 -2.59 -5.18 1.37
N LYS A 170 -3.27 -4.28 2.08
CA LYS A 170 -4.54 -3.70 1.65
C LYS A 170 -4.39 -2.78 0.43
N ASN A 171 -3.22 -2.20 0.21
CA ASN A 171 -2.93 -1.39 -0.98
C ASN A 171 -3.18 -2.14 -2.30
N LEU A 172 -3.15 -3.47 -2.28
CA LEU A 172 -3.39 -4.31 -3.46
C LEU A 172 -4.85 -4.30 -3.95
N ILE A 173 -5.79 -3.77 -3.19
CA ILE A 173 -7.17 -3.55 -3.67
C ILE A 173 -7.19 -2.71 -4.97
N GLY A 174 -6.24 -1.79 -5.12
CA GLY A 174 -6.07 -0.99 -6.33
C GLY A 174 -5.35 -1.69 -7.49
N LEU A 175 -5.17 -3.02 -7.47
CA LEU A 175 -4.59 -3.77 -8.61
C LEU A 175 -5.62 -4.15 -9.67
N VAL A 176 -6.89 -4.17 -9.32
CA VAL A 176 -7.95 -4.67 -10.21
C VAL A 176 -8.74 -3.52 -10.86
N PRO A 177 -9.19 -3.70 -12.09
CA PRO A 177 -10.05 -2.71 -12.75
C PRO A 177 -11.33 -2.52 -11.95
N MET A 178 -11.63 -1.26 -11.60
CA MET A 178 -12.74 -0.93 -10.71
C MET A 178 -14.10 -1.44 -11.24
N VAL A 179 -14.33 -1.29 -12.55
CA VAL A 179 -15.60 -1.66 -13.19
C VAL A 179 -15.92 -3.16 -13.14
N LYS A 180 -14.90 -4.01 -12.95
CA LYS A 180 -15.07 -5.47 -12.88
C LYS A 180 -15.49 -5.96 -11.48
N TYR A 181 -15.40 -5.11 -10.46
CA TYR A 181 -15.61 -5.48 -9.06
C TYR A 181 -16.63 -4.54 -8.36
N ARG A 182 -17.62 -4.10 -9.12
CA ARG A 182 -18.80 -3.39 -8.63
C ARG A 182 -19.95 -4.36 -8.43
N LEU A 183 -20.76 -4.16 -7.39
CA LEU A 183 -22.03 -4.86 -7.22
C LEU A 183 -23.10 -4.28 -8.16
N GLU A 184 -23.07 -2.96 -8.33
CA GLU A 184 -23.97 -2.23 -9.23
C GLU A 184 -23.15 -1.30 -10.14
N SER A 185 -23.67 -1.03 -11.33
CA SER A 185 -23.00 -0.16 -12.31
C SER A 185 -22.82 1.28 -11.83
N SER A 186 -23.67 1.72 -10.93
CA SER A 186 -23.62 3.04 -10.29
C SER A 186 -22.54 3.17 -9.20
N ASP A 187 -21.99 2.06 -8.71
CA ASP A 187 -20.98 2.11 -7.67
C ASP A 187 -19.70 2.79 -8.17
N THR A 188 -19.14 3.67 -7.34
CA THR A 188 -17.92 4.42 -7.64
C THR A 188 -16.66 3.80 -7.04
N ASN A 189 -16.80 2.62 -6.41
CA ASN A 189 -15.71 1.87 -5.78
C ASN A 189 -15.80 0.38 -6.14
N ARG A 190 -14.92 -0.43 -5.58
CA ARG A 190 -14.95 -1.90 -5.70
C ARG A 190 -15.88 -2.52 -4.66
N SER A 191 -17.16 -2.17 -4.73
CA SER A 191 -18.19 -2.56 -3.76
C SER A 191 -18.31 -4.08 -3.57
N ALA A 192 -18.05 -4.88 -4.62
CA ALA A 192 -18.03 -6.33 -4.53
C ALA A 192 -16.97 -6.88 -3.57
N PHE A 193 -15.91 -6.11 -3.28
CA PHE A 193 -14.89 -6.49 -2.29
C PHE A 193 -15.33 -6.24 -0.86
N HIS A 194 -16.20 -5.26 -0.67
CA HIS A 194 -16.75 -4.94 0.64
C HIS A 194 -17.94 -5.83 1.01
N GLY A 195 -18.79 -6.19 0.04
CA GLY A 195 -20.05 -6.88 0.29
C GLY A 195 -21.13 -5.97 0.83
N ARG A 196 -22.18 -6.57 1.38
CA ARG A 196 -23.31 -5.87 2.02
C ARG A 196 -23.72 -6.57 3.34
N GLY A 197 -24.28 -5.80 4.26
CA GLY A 197 -24.78 -6.35 5.54
C GLY A 197 -23.66 -7.07 6.32
N ASP A 198 -23.93 -8.27 6.81
CA ASP A 198 -22.99 -9.05 7.63
C ASP A 198 -21.71 -9.47 6.90
N GLU A 199 -21.72 -9.52 5.57
CA GLU A 199 -20.52 -9.81 4.78
C GLU A 199 -19.45 -8.74 4.96
N PHE A 200 -19.84 -7.51 5.22
CA PHE A 200 -18.94 -6.37 5.34
C PHE A 200 -17.79 -6.63 6.30
N ARG A 201 -18.05 -7.32 7.40
CA ARG A 201 -17.07 -7.63 8.43
C ARG A 201 -15.99 -8.62 7.96
N VAL A 202 -16.36 -9.61 7.15
CA VAL A 202 -15.49 -10.76 6.84
C VAL A 202 -14.95 -10.75 5.42
N ARG A 203 -15.58 -10.02 4.51
CA ARG A 203 -15.32 -10.13 3.07
C ARG A 203 -14.00 -9.47 2.67
N LEU A 204 -13.83 -8.20 3.01
CA LEU A 204 -12.64 -7.44 2.63
C LEU A 204 -11.32 -8.05 3.17
N PRO A 205 -11.21 -8.52 4.42
CA PRO A 205 -10.05 -9.27 4.89
C PRO A 205 -9.66 -10.46 4.01
N LYS A 206 -10.63 -11.25 3.56
CA LYS A 206 -10.41 -12.39 2.66
C LYS A 206 -9.91 -11.96 1.27
N VAL A 207 -10.52 -10.91 0.71
CA VAL A 207 -10.09 -10.34 -0.58
C VAL A 207 -8.65 -9.84 -0.51
N ILE A 208 -8.26 -9.17 0.58
CA ILE A 208 -6.88 -8.71 0.78
C ILE A 208 -5.91 -9.88 0.69
N LEU A 209 -6.22 -11.00 1.34
CA LEU A 209 -5.34 -12.18 1.33
C LEU A 209 -5.28 -12.85 -0.04
N ASP A 210 -6.41 -13.03 -0.70
CA ASP A 210 -6.45 -13.60 -2.04
C ASP A 210 -5.67 -12.75 -3.05
N LEU A 211 -5.77 -11.40 -2.99
CA LEU A 211 -4.97 -10.49 -3.82
C LEU A 211 -3.47 -10.61 -3.54
N ASN A 212 -3.06 -10.68 -2.26
CA ASN A 212 -1.66 -10.85 -1.89
C ASN A 212 -1.08 -12.21 -2.32
N ARG A 213 -1.92 -13.22 -2.48
CA ARG A 213 -1.53 -14.52 -3.03
C ARG A 213 -1.48 -14.51 -4.56
N ALA A 214 -2.44 -13.83 -5.21
CA ALA A 214 -2.44 -13.67 -6.67
C ALA A 214 -1.26 -12.80 -7.15
N ARG A 215 -0.85 -11.80 -6.37
CA ARG A 215 0.32 -10.95 -6.62
C ARG A 215 1.12 -10.71 -5.33
N PRO A 216 2.10 -11.57 -5.01
CA PRO A 216 2.95 -11.39 -3.83
C PRO A 216 3.76 -10.10 -3.89
N ILE A 217 3.90 -9.44 -2.73
CA ILE A 217 4.72 -8.24 -2.54
C ILE A 217 6.16 -8.69 -2.24
N HIS A 218 7.13 -8.24 -3.04
CA HIS A 218 8.54 -8.51 -2.83
C HIS A 218 9.19 -7.49 -1.89
N LEU A 219 8.72 -6.24 -1.93
CA LEU A 219 9.15 -5.17 -1.04
C LEU A 219 7.95 -4.31 -0.68
N ALA A 220 7.72 -4.13 0.60
CA ALA A 220 6.77 -3.18 1.16
C ALA A 220 7.51 -1.92 1.60
N VAL A 221 6.99 -0.75 1.23
CA VAL A 221 7.43 0.56 1.74
C VAL A 221 6.20 1.31 2.22
N ILE A 222 6.27 1.88 3.42
CA ILE A 222 5.14 2.56 4.02
C ILE A 222 5.54 3.99 4.34
N ASP A 223 4.82 4.91 3.72
CA ASP A 223 4.96 6.35 3.88
C ASP A 223 4.16 6.82 5.09
N GLY A 224 4.85 7.09 6.19
CA GLY A 224 4.35 7.68 7.42
C GLY A 224 5.07 8.99 7.76
N ILE A 225 5.62 9.72 6.77
CA ILE A 225 6.28 11.01 7.04
C ILE A 225 5.24 12.02 7.49
N LYS A 226 4.23 12.27 6.67
CA LYS A 226 3.01 13.00 7.03
C LYS A 226 1.81 12.21 6.53
N THR A 227 0.76 12.15 7.31
CA THR A 227 -0.43 11.37 6.99
C THR A 227 -1.67 11.95 7.70
N ALA A 228 -2.73 11.16 7.81
CA ALA A 228 -3.91 11.52 8.58
C ALA A 228 -4.44 10.31 9.35
N GLU A 229 -5.00 10.57 10.51
CA GLU A 229 -5.71 9.61 11.35
C GLU A 229 -7.23 9.70 11.17
N GLY A 230 -8.00 8.77 11.72
CA GLY A 230 -9.46 8.77 11.71
C GLY A 230 -10.12 8.12 10.50
N GLY A 231 -9.37 7.74 9.45
CA GLY A 231 -9.94 7.09 8.26
C GLY A 231 -8.96 6.92 7.12
N GLU A 232 -9.48 6.58 5.92
CA GLU A 232 -8.66 6.27 4.76
C GLU A 232 -8.72 7.30 3.62
N GLY A 233 -9.61 8.27 3.70
CA GLY A 233 -9.80 9.23 2.61
C GLY A 233 -10.70 10.40 2.98
N PRO A 234 -10.93 11.36 2.06
CA PRO A 234 -11.57 12.63 2.33
C PRO A 234 -13.07 12.54 2.69
N TRP A 235 -13.67 11.38 2.58
CA TRP A 235 -15.04 11.08 3.02
C TRP A 235 -15.16 10.77 4.51
N HIS A 236 -14.05 10.70 5.23
CA HIS A 236 -13.98 10.59 6.67
C HIS A 236 -13.55 11.91 7.30
N ASN A 237 -13.83 12.06 8.60
CA ASN A 237 -13.35 13.18 9.38
C ASN A 237 -11.88 12.96 9.78
N LEU A 238 -10.97 13.25 8.85
CA LEU A 238 -9.54 13.04 9.03
C LEU A 238 -8.89 14.17 9.82
N ALA A 239 -7.90 13.82 10.66
CA ALA A 239 -7.01 14.77 11.30
C ALA A 239 -5.56 14.55 10.81
N PRO A 240 -4.86 15.59 10.30
CA PRO A 240 -3.46 15.46 9.88
C PRO A 240 -2.56 15.12 11.06
N VAL A 241 -1.60 14.21 10.84
CA VAL A 241 -0.57 13.82 11.81
C VAL A 241 0.78 13.64 11.11
N ASP A 242 1.87 13.91 11.83
CA ASP A 242 3.24 13.89 11.34
C ASP A 242 4.08 12.84 12.12
N PRO A 243 3.91 11.52 11.87
CA PRO A 243 4.69 10.49 12.55
C PRO A 243 6.19 10.58 12.25
N GLY A 244 6.55 11.15 11.10
CA GLY A 244 7.93 11.38 10.71
C GLY A 244 8.71 10.09 10.44
N VAL A 245 8.10 9.08 9.84
CA VAL A 245 8.73 7.77 9.62
C VAL A 245 8.55 7.24 8.21
N LEU A 246 9.54 6.47 7.76
CA LEU A 246 9.44 5.51 6.68
C LEU A 246 9.65 4.10 7.24
N ILE A 247 8.90 3.12 6.74
CA ILE A 247 9.04 1.71 7.14
C ILE A 247 9.17 0.87 5.87
N ALA A 248 10.14 -0.06 5.84
CA ALA A 248 10.32 -0.98 4.71
C ALA A 248 10.60 -2.41 5.16
N GLY A 249 10.23 -3.37 4.31
CA GLY A 249 10.54 -4.78 4.55
C GLY A 249 10.17 -5.72 3.41
N LYS A 250 10.83 -6.88 3.38
CA LYS A 250 10.65 -7.92 2.36
C LYS A 250 9.51 -8.90 2.68
N ASN A 251 8.87 -8.76 3.83
CA ASN A 251 7.63 -9.47 4.18
C ASN A 251 6.52 -8.47 4.46
N ALA A 252 5.47 -8.50 3.67
CA ALA A 252 4.38 -7.53 3.74
C ALA A 252 3.60 -7.59 5.06
N LEU A 253 3.35 -8.80 5.60
CA LEU A 253 2.69 -8.96 6.89
C LEU A 253 3.52 -8.35 8.03
N ALA A 254 4.83 -8.61 8.04
CA ALA A 254 5.71 -8.02 9.04
C ALA A 254 5.79 -6.48 8.92
N ALA A 255 5.77 -5.94 7.68
CA ALA A 255 5.73 -4.50 7.45
C ALA A 255 4.45 -3.87 8.00
N ASP A 256 3.30 -4.46 7.69
CA ASP A 256 2.01 -3.98 8.16
C ASP A 256 1.86 -4.13 9.68
N THR A 257 2.42 -5.19 10.27
CA THR A 257 2.48 -5.42 11.71
C THR A 257 3.27 -4.34 12.45
N VAL A 258 4.51 -4.10 12.02
CA VAL A 258 5.37 -3.07 12.62
C VAL A 258 4.73 -1.68 12.47
N THR A 259 4.15 -1.39 11.31
CA THR A 259 3.47 -0.12 11.07
C THR A 259 2.26 0.05 11.98
N THR A 260 1.44 -1.00 12.16
CA THR A 260 0.29 -0.99 13.08
C THR A 260 0.73 -0.72 14.52
N ALA A 261 1.85 -1.32 14.95
CA ALA A 261 2.42 -1.08 16.28
C ALA A 261 2.96 0.35 16.43
N VAL A 262 3.60 0.92 15.40
CA VAL A 262 4.05 2.33 15.37
C VAL A 262 2.87 3.28 15.49
N MET A 263 1.70 2.94 14.94
CA MET A 263 0.44 3.69 15.09
C MET A 263 -0.20 3.53 16.48
N GLY A 264 0.43 2.80 17.40
CA GLY A 264 -0.06 2.61 18.77
C GLY A 264 -1.17 1.56 18.90
N PHE A 265 -1.42 0.75 17.88
CA PHE A 265 -2.40 -0.33 17.91
C PHE A 265 -1.75 -1.70 18.15
N ASP A 266 -2.51 -2.62 18.71
CA ASP A 266 -2.14 -4.02 18.78
C ASP A 266 -2.38 -4.70 17.42
N PRO A 267 -1.32 -5.18 16.72
CA PRO A 267 -1.48 -5.86 15.43
C PRO A 267 -2.24 -7.20 15.53
N THR A 268 -2.37 -7.75 16.75
CA THR A 268 -3.09 -9.00 17.01
C THR A 268 -4.54 -8.78 17.47
N ALA A 269 -4.95 -7.52 17.66
CA ALA A 269 -6.30 -7.19 18.10
C ALA A 269 -7.37 -7.81 17.21
N GLU A 270 -8.42 -8.32 17.81
CA GLU A 270 -9.56 -8.88 17.10
C GLU A 270 -10.72 -7.89 17.06
N TYR A 271 -11.56 -7.99 16.02
CA TYR A 271 -12.82 -7.29 15.97
C TYR A 271 -13.64 -7.56 17.27
N PRO A 272 -14.22 -6.56 17.89
CA PRO A 272 -14.30 -5.14 17.52
C PRO A 272 -13.30 -4.23 18.26
N ASN A 273 -12.06 -4.65 18.45
CA ASN A 273 -11.05 -3.82 19.11
C ASN A 273 -10.26 -2.97 18.12
N PRO A 274 -9.84 -1.74 18.50
CA PRO A 274 -9.04 -0.89 17.62
C PRO A 274 -7.75 -1.57 17.12
N PRO A 275 -7.38 -1.32 15.86
CA PRO A 275 -8.04 -0.49 14.86
C PRO A 275 -9.17 -1.21 14.10
N PHE A 276 -9.45 -2.49 14.39
CA PHE A 276 -10.37 -3.38 13.66
C PHE A 276 -11.83 -3.26 14.20
N LEU A 277 -12.36 -2.03 14.20
CA LEU A 277 -13.67 -1.73 14.79
C LEU A 277 -14.86 -2.23 13.94
N HIS A 278 -14.69 -2.38 12.62
CA HIS A 278 -15.78 -2.66 11.69
C HIS A 278 -15.58 -3.92 10.84
N GLY A 279 -14.41 -4.52 10.90
CA GLY A 279 -14.07 -5.74 10.16
C GLY A 279 -13.02 -6.59 10.83
N ASN A 280 -12.97 -7.86 10.44
CA ASN A 280 -11.98 -8.80 10.99
C ASN A 280 -10.56 -8.36 10.65
N ASN A 281 -9.63 -8.72 11.52
CA ASN A 281 -8.23 -8.43 11.35
C ASN A 281 -7.60 -9.30 10.23
N HIS A 282 -7.25 -8.68 9.11
CA HIS A 282 -6.59 -9.37 8.00
C HIS A 282 -5.15 -9.79 8.32
N LEU A 283 -4.48 -9.17 9.30
CA LEU A 283 -3.13 -9.57 9.74
C LEU A 283 -3.19 -10.90 10.50
N ASN A 284 -4.22 -11.13 11.34
CA ASN A 284 -4.46 -12.42 11.99
C ASN A 284 -4.71 -13.51 10.95
N LEU A 285 -5.58 -13.23 9.97
CA LEU A 285 -5.88 -14.16 8.89
C LEU A 285 -4.64 -14.47 8.05
N ALA A 286 -3.78 -13.47 7.77
CA ALA A 286 -2.52 -13.67 7.06
C ALA A 286 -1.56 -14.60 7.81
N ARG A 287 -1.43 -14.45 9.14
CA ARG A 287 -0.65 -15.36 9.98
C ARG A 287 -1.20 -16.77 9.94
N GLU A 288 -2.51 -16.96 10.04
CA GLU A 288 -3.17 -18.27 9.97
C GLU A 288 -2.93 -18.98 8.64
N LEU A 289 -2.80 -18.22 7.56
CA LEU A 289 -2.45 -18.73 6.23
C LEU A 289 -0.94 -18.92 6.01
N GLY A 290 -0.11 -18.70 7.02
CA GLY A 290 1.34 -18.92 6.96
C GLY A 290 2.11 -17.86 6.14
N LEU A 291 1.57 -16.64 5.99
CA LEU A 291 2.25 -15.55 5.25
C LEU A 291 3.33 -14.84 6.09
N GLY A 292 3.51 -15.24 7.34
CA GLY A 292 4.46 -14.65 8.27
C GLY A 292 3.88 -14.54 9.68
N THR A 293 4.41 -13.59 10.47
CA THR A 293 3.92 -13.32 11.83
C THR A 293 3.39 -11.89 11.95
N ASN A 294 2.31 -11.73 12.71
CA ASN A 294 1.81 -10.43 13.18
C ASN A 294 2.06 -10.22 14.69
N ARG A 295 3.03 -10.93 15.24
CA ARG A 295 3.54 -10.70 16.59
C ARG A 295 4.84 -9.94 16.50
N VAL A 296 4.88 -8.75 17.08
CA VAL A 296 6.03 -7.83 17.00
C VAL A 296 7.31 -8.48 17.51
N GLU A 297 7.22 -9.29 18.56
CA GLU A 297 8.35 -9.99 19.19
C GLU A 297 9.03 -10.99 18.24
N GLY A 298 8.32 -11.46 17.22
CA GLY A 298 8.84 -12.37 16.20
C GLY A 298 9.42 -11.67 14.97
N ILE A 299 9.52 -10.33 15.00
CA ILE A 299 9.98 -9.53 13.86
C ILE A 299 11.27 -8.79 14.23
N GLU A 300 12.34 -9.06 13.51
CA GLU A 300 13.56 -8.27 13.61
C GLU A 300 13.33 -6.87 13.03
N VAL A 301 13.59 -5.84 13.85
CA VAL A 301 13.47 -4.43 13.46
C VAL A 301 14.84 -3.76 13.58
N VAL A 302 15.30 -3.18 12.47
CA VAL A 302 16.57 -2.44 12.37
C VAL A 302 16.32 -0.95 12.11
N GLY A 303 17.30 -0.12 12.42
CA GLY A 303 17.16 1.35 12.39
C GLY A 303 16.51 1.88 13.67
N ALA A 304 15.47 2.69 13.56
CA ALA A 304 14.79 3.21 14.75
C ALA A 304 13.97 2.13 15.46
N ALA A 305 13.96 2.12 16.79
CA ALA A 305 13.10 1.22 17.54
C ALA A 305 11.63 1.70 17.50
N ILE A 306 10.68 0.77 17.51
CA ILE A 306 9.23 1.09 17.47
C ILE A 306 8.85 2.11 18.55
N LYS A 307 9.36 1.93 19.78
CA LYS A 307 9.09 2.85 20.92
C LYS A 307 9.58 4.29 20.68
N ASP A 308 10.62 4.48 19.86
CA ASP A 308 11.23 5.78 19.58
C ASP A 308 10.52 6.55 18.45
N VAL A 309 9.58 5.88 17.77
CA VAL A 309 8.77 6.40 16.67
C VAL A 309 7.28 6.16 16.89
N LEU A 310 6.90 5.71 18.07
CA LEU A 310 5.50 5.47 18.45
C LEU A 310 4.69 6.77 18.28
N HIS A 311 3.65 6.70 17.49
CA HIS A 311 2.74 7.82 17.24
C HIS A 311 1.29 7.29 17.29
N PRO A 312 0.62 7.36 18.45
CA PRO A 312 -0.74 6.83 18.58
C PRO A 312 -1.73 7.54 17.67
N PHE A 313 -2.47 6.76 16.89
CA PHE A 313 -3.51 7.24 15.97
C PHE A 313 -4.89 7.08 16.57
N ALA A 314 -5.78 7.99 16.23
CA ALA A 314 -7.21 7.78 16.40
C ALA A 314 -7.70 6.74 15.36
N PRO A 315 -8.44 5.67 15.78
CA PRO A 315 -9.00 4.71 14.84
C PRO A 315 -10.13 5.34 14.02
N SER A 316 -10.43 4.74 12.86
CA SER A 316 -11.60 5.14 12.06
C SER A 316 -12.88 4.67 12.76
N ARG A 317 -13.72 5.62 13.19
CA ARG A 317 -14.97 5.33 13.91
C ARG A 317 -16.24 5.61 13.09
N GLU A 318 -16.12 6.48 12.08
CA GLU A 318 -17.23 6.91 11.21
C GLU A 318 -16.84 6.85 9.73
#